data_e0af63376dbac24ce3d8e0eac9e4f02a
#
_entry.id   e0af63376dbac24ce3d8e0eac9e4f02a
#
_cell.length_a   1.000
_cell.length_b   1.000
_cell.length_c   1.000
_cell.angle_alpha   90.00
_cell.angle_beta   90.00
_cell.angle_gamma   90.00
#
_symmetry.space_group_name_H-M   'P 1'
#
loop_
_entity.id
_entity.type
_entity.pdbx_description
1 polymer ?
#
loop_
_entity_poly.entity_id
_entity_poly.type
_entity_poly.pdbx_seq_one_letter_code
_entity_poly.pdbx_strand_id
1 'polypeptide(L)'
;METVRIAITGAAGQIGYSLLPRIAAGEMFGPQTKISLQLLEIPPALDALGGVAMELQDCAFPLLENVIVTSNPDEAFNGANLCLLVGSKPRGPGMERSDLLKDNGKIFVGQGKSISENAADDCRIVVVGNPCNTNCMIAASQSNRFDSNRFTAMTRLDQNRAVSMLAVKAGVDVTEVSRMAIFGNHSPTMFPDYSNTIISGKSAVDVIGDVSWLRNDYIPAVGKRGAAIIKARDGLSSAASAANALINHVQSLYTVSDEIHSIVVCSEGQYNFAQGVWAGMPVRTVSPGNYEVVTDFEHDDFAKEALAKTNAELVSERDLVSEYL
;
A
#
# COMPACT_ATOMS: atom_id res chain seq x y z
N MET A 1 -3.11 20.19 -20.55
CA MET A 1 -3.02 19.40 -19.33
C MET A 1 -2.68 17.99 -19.74
N GLU A 2 -1.76 17.38 -19.04
CA GLU A 2 -1.43 15.97 -19.23
C GLU A 2 -2.52 15.09 -18.63
N THR A 3 -2.87 14.00 -19.30
CA THR A 3 -3.86 13.04 -18.81
C THR A 3 -3.15 11.82 -18.24
N VAL A 4 -3.41 11.49 -16.97
CA VAL A 4 -2.93 10.27 -16.33
C VAL A 4 -4.02 9.20 -16.40
N ARG A 5 -3.69 8.05 -16.97
CA ARG A 5 -4.55 6.86 -17.01
C ARG A 5 -4.28 6.01 -15.79
N ILE A 6 -5.33 5.77 -15.00
CA ILE A 6 -5.24 5.04 -13.75
C ILE A 6 -6.12 3.79 -13.82
N ALA A 7 -5.50 2.63 -13.81
CA ALA A 7 -6.19 1.36 -13.70
C ALA A 7 -6.41 1.00 -12.22
N ILE A 8 -7.62 0.60 -11.85
CA ILE A 8 -7.98 0.27 -10.46
C ILE A 8 -8.73 -1.06 -10.44
N THR A 9 -8.19 -2.05 -9.72
CA THR A 9 -8.85 -3.34 -9.53
C THR A 9 -9.68 -3.35 -8.25
N GLY A 10 -10.78 -4.11 -8.22
CA GLY A 10 -11.70 -4.11 -7.08
C GLY A 10 -12.40 -2.76 -6.90
N ALA A 11 -12.67 -2.08 -8.01
CA ALA A 11 -13.11 -0.69 -8.03
C ALA A 11 -14.52 -0.47 -7.44
N ALA A 12 -15.40 -1.49 -7.47
CA ALA A 12 -16.71 -1.44 -6.82
C ALA A 12 -16.65 -1.75 -5.30
N GLY A 13 -15.49 -2.15 -4.78
CA GLY A 13 -15.31 -2.46 -3.36
C GLY A 13 -15.30 -1.20 -2.48
N GLN A 14 -15.35 -1.41 -1.15
CA GLN A 14 -15.38 -0.31 -0.16
C GLN A 14 -14.23 0.69 -0.30
N ILE A 15 -13.00 0.19 -0.56
CA ILE A 15 -11.83 1.05 -0.76
C ILE A 15 -11.96 1.79 -2.10
N GLY A 16 -12.33 1.09 -3.19
CA GLY A 16 -12.55 1.70 -4.50
C GLY A 16 -13.56 2.83 -4.42
N TYR A 17 -14.74 2.57 -3.86
CA TYR A 17 -15.78 3.57 -3.68
C TYR A 17 -15.33 4.80 -2.88
N SER A 18 -14.52 4.61 -1.83
CA SER A 18 -13.96 5.71 -1.04
C SER A 18 -12.83 6.48 -1.76
N LEU A 19 -12.18 5.85 -2.72
CA LEU A 19 -10.98 6.35 -3.40
C LEU A 19 -11.33 7.14 -4.68
N LEU A 20 -12.23 6.59 -5.50
CA LEU A 20 -12.50 7.06 -6.86
C LEU A 20 -12.92 8.53 -6.94
N PRO A 21 -13.88 9.04 -6.13
CA PRO A 21 -14.26 10.44 -6.17
C PRO A 21 -13.10 11.40 -5.80
N ARG A 22 -12.24 10.98 -4.88
CA ARG A 22 -11.08 11.75 -4.45
C ARG A 22 -10.01 11.86 -5.54
N ILE A 23 -9.76 10.77 -6.26
CA ILE A 23 -8.86 10.79 -7.43
C ILE A 23 -9.45 11.69 -8.51
N ALA A 24 -10.73 11.54 -8.82
CA ALA A 24 -11.43 12.33 -9.85
C ALA A 24 -11.48 13.83 -9.48
N ALA A 25 -11.53 14.17 -8.19
CA ALA A 25 -11.44 15.53 -7.68
C ALA A 25 -10.01 16.12 -7.77
N GLY A 26 -9.00 15.33 -8.10
CA GLY A 26 -7.62 15.78 -8.25
C GLY A 26 -6.75 15.67 -6.99
N GLU A 27 -7.21 15.00 -5.94
CA GLU A 27 -6.44 14.90 -4.69
C GLU A 27 -5.10 14.14 -4.88
N MET A 28 -5.01 13.22 -5.84
CA MET A 28 -3.83 12.39 -6.03
C MET A 28 -2.70 13.09 -6.83
N PHE A 29 -3.04 13.81 -7.90
CA PHE A 29 -2.08 14.43 -8.83
C PHE A 29 -2.21 15.95 -8.93
N GLY A 30 -3.06 16.56 -8.12
CA GLY A 30 -3.27 18.00 -8.10
C GLY A 30 -4.25 18.51 -9.17
N PRO A 31 -4.59 19.82 -9.12
CA PRO A 31 -5.68 20.39 -9.91
C PRO A 31 -5.33 20.68 -11.38
N GLN A 32 -4.12 20.37 -11.81
CA GLN A 32 -3.65 20.60 -13.19
C GLN A 32 -3.56 19.31 -14.01
N THR A 33 -3.88 18.14 -13.43
CA THR A 33 -3.76 16.83 -14.08
C THR A 33 -5.15 16.29 -14.41
N LYS A 34 -5.39 15.96 -15.67
CA LYS A 34 -6.60 15.25 -16.08
C LYS A 34 -6.51 13.78 -15.77
N ILE A 35 -7.65 13.15 -15.48
CA ILE A 35 -7.73 11.76 -15.03
C ILE A 35 -8.60 10.95 -16.00
N SER A 36 -8.08 9.83 -16.45
CA SER A 36 -8.85 8.77 -17.10
C SER A 36 -8.84 7.52 -16.21
N LEU A 37 -9.99 7.08 -15.75
CA LEU A 37 -10.16 5.92 -14.88
C LEU A 37 -10.46 4.66 -15.71
N GLN A 38 -9.73 3.58 -15.44
CA GLN A 38 -9.90 2.26 -16.02
C GLN A 38 -10.24 1.29 -14.87
N LEU A 39 -11.52 0.99 -14.70
CA LEU A 39 -12.07 0.31 -13.53
C LEU A 39 -12.27 -1.17 -13.84
N LEU A 40 -11.55 -2.02 -13.12
CA LEU A 40 -11.59 -3.47 -13.28
C LEU A 40 -12.34 -4.14 -12.14
N GLU A 41 -13.29 -4.99 -12.51
CA GLU A 41 -13.98 -5.86 -11.56
C GLU A 41 -14.21 -7.27 -12.12
N ILE A 42 -14.53 -8.19 -11.23
CA ILE A 42 -14.97 -9.52 -11.62
C ILE A 42 -16.37 -9.44 -12.27
N PRO A 43 -16.73 -10.34 -13.22
CA PRO A 43 -18.01 -10.26 -13.93
C PRO A 43 -19.23 -10.10 -13.03
N PRO A 44 -19.38 -10.78 -11.87
CA PRO A 44 -20.55 -10.60 -11.01
C PRO A 44 -20.68 -9.20 -10.36
N ALA A 45 -19.62 -8.39 -10.35
CA ALA A 45 -19.63 -7.06 -9.75
C ALA A 45 -19.73 -5.92 -10.78
N LEU A 46 -19.84 -6.23 -12.08
CA LEU A 46 -19.91 -5.22 -13.15
C LEU A 46 -21.12 -4.29 -13.02
N ASP A 47 -22.28 -4.82 -12.63
CA ASP A 47 -23.48 -3.99 -12.45
C ASP A 47 -23.27 -2.98 -11.31
N ALA A 48 -22.68 -3.40 -10.20
CA ALA A 48 -22.33 -2.51 -9.09
C ALA A 48 -21.28 -1.46 -9.52
N LEU A 49 -20.29 -1.87 -10.31
CA LEU A 49 -19.28 -0.95 -10.85
C LEU A 49 -19.90 0.05 -11.84
N GLY A 50 -20.88 -0.37 -12.63
CA GLY A 50 -21.67 0.51 -13.49
C GLY A 50 -22.37 1.60 -12.68
N GLY A 51 -22.95 1.26 -11.52
CA GLY A 51 -23.52 2.21 -10.57
C GLY A 51 -22.51 3.22 -10.07
N VAL A 52 -21.32 2.77 -9.68
CA VAL A 52 -20.22 3.67 -9.24
C VAL A 52 -19.79 4.62 -10.38
N ALA A 53 -19.72 4.14 -11.60
CA ALA A 53 -19.37 4.98 -12.75
C ALA A 53 -20.45 6.07 -13.02
N MET A 54 -21.74 5.75 -12.84
CA MET A 54 -22.82 6.74 -12.92
C MET A 54 -22.68 7.82 -11.84
N GLU A 55 -22.39 7.45 -10.60
CA GLU A 55 -22.14 8.43 -9.52
C GLU A 55 -20.93 9.33 -9.81
N LEU A 56 -19.85 8.80 -10.39
CA LEU A 56 -18.71 9.62 -10.81
C LEU A 56 -19.09 10.63 -11.89
N GLN A 57 -20.01 10.27 -12.82
CA GLN A 57 -20.56 11.18 -13.81
C GLN A 57 -21.44 12.26 -13.16
N ASP A 58 -22.29 11.86 -12.22
CA ASP A 58 -23.17 12.78 -11.48
C ASP A 58 -22.39 13.81 -10.64
N CYS A 59 -21.19 13.45 -10.16
CA CYS A 59 -20.27 14.38 -9.47
C CYS A 59 -19.73 15.47 -10.39
N ALA A 60 -19.76 15.31 -11.70
CA ALA A 60 -19.33 16.30 -12.71
C ALA A 60 -17.92 16.88 -12.45
N PHE A 61 -16.97 16.02 -12.06
CA PHE A 61 -15.59 16.43 -11.78
C PHE A 61 -14.90 17.02 -13.02
N PRO A 62 -14.39 18.25 -12.97
CA PRO A 62 -13.81 18.90 -14.15
C PRO A 62 -12.50 18.27 -14.61
N LEU A 63 -11.84 17.47 -13.77
CA LEU A 63 -10.60 16.77 -14.09
C LEU A 63 -10.83 15.35 -14.65
N LEU A 64 -12.01 14.78 -14.48
CA LEU A 64 -12.34 13.44 -14.96
C LEU A 64 -12.69 13.48 -16.45
N GLU A 65 -11.83 12.90 -17.31
CA GLU A 65 -12.04 12.89 -18.75
C GLU A 65 -12.78 11.63 -19.22
N ASN A 66 -12.50 10.48 -18.60
CA ASN A 66 -13.05 9.21 -19.04
C ASN A 66 -13.17 8.21 -17.90
N VAL A 67 -14.15 7.31 -17.99
CA VAL A 67 -14.34 6.17 -17.12
C VAL A 67 -14.59 4.94 -17.97
N ILE A 68 -13.72 3.95 -17.92
CA ILE A 68 -13.87 2.64 -18.53
C ILE A 68 -14.26 1.65 -17.43
N VAL A 69 -15.29 0.85 -17.68
CA VAL A 69 -15.77 -0.22 -16.80
C VAL A 69 -15.60 -1.54 -17.53
N THR A 70 -14.81 -2.45 -16.98
CA THR A 70 -14.51 -3.72 -17.65
C THR A 70 -14.24 -4.87 -16.68
N SER A 71 -14.39 -6.10 -17.14
CA SER A 71 -13.88 -7.30 -16.48
C SER A 71 -12.69 -7.92 -17.20
N ASN A 72 -12.20 -7.27 -18.26
CA ASN A 72 -11.03 -7.71 -19.00
C ASN A 72 -9.76 -6.98 -18.50
N PRO A 73 -8.80 -7.68 -17.89
CA PRO A 73 -7.55 -7.06 -17.42
C PRO A 73 -6.77 -6.35 -18.52
N ASP A 74 -6.73 -6.90 -19.73
CA ASP A 74 -5.96 -6.30 -20.84
C ASP A 74 -6.55 -4.95 -21.26
N GLU A 75 -7.86 -4.81 -21.24
CA GLU A 75 -8.53 -3.53 -21.47
C GLU A 75 -8.29 -2.54 -20.31
N ALA A 76 -8.38 -3.03 -19.07
CA ALA A 76 -8.17 -2.19 -17.88
C ALA A 76 -6.75 -1.65 -17.78
N PHE A 77 -5.74 -2.43 -18.12
CA PHE A 77 -4.35 -2.01 -18.02
C PHE A 77 -3.80 -1.34 -19.28
N ASN A 78 -4.56 -1.29 -20.37
CA ASN A 78 -4.10 -0.74 -21.64
C ASN A 78 -3.70 0.74 -21.54
N GLY A 79 -2.40 1.00 -21.70
CA GLY A 79 -1.81 2.34 -21.65
C GLY A 79 -1.90 3.01 -20.26
N ALA A 80 -2.11 2.26 -19.18
CA ALA A 80 -2.18 2.80 -17.83
C ALA A 80 -0.80 3.31 -17.36
N ASN A 81 -0.76 4.54 -16.85
CA ASN A 81 0.43 5.14 -16.22
C ASN A 81 0.55 4.77 -14.74
N LEU A 82 -0.59 4.42 -14.10
CA LEU A 82 -0.64 3.97 -12.72
C LEU A 82 -1.62 2.80 -12.60
N CYS A 83 -1.19 1.70 -11.99
CA CYS A 83 -2.02 0.57 -11.67
C CYS A 83 -2.17 0.44 -10.14
N LEU A 84 -3.40 0.56 -9.64
CA LEU A 84 -3.75 0.41 -8.24
C LEU A 84 -4.44 -0.95 -8.06
N LEU A 85 -3.70 -1.94 -7.57
CA LEU A 85 -4.19 -3.30 -7.38
C LEU A 85 -4.85 -3.42 -6.00
N VAL A 86 -6.09 -2.95 -5.89
CA VAL A 86 -6.85 -2.88 -4.64
C VAL A 86 -7.64 -4.16 -4.40
N GLY A 87 -8.14 -4.78 -5.47
CA GLY A 87 -8.93 -6.00 -5.38
C GLY A 87 -8.12 -7.21 -4.94
N SER A 88 -8.67 -7.96 -4.00
CA SER A 88 -8.14 -9.27 -3.58
C SER A 88 -9.28 -10.10 -2.99
N LYS A 89 -9.11 -11.44 -2.99
CA LYS A 89 -10.05 -12.32 -2.31
C LYS A 89 -9.89 -12.15 -0.79
N PRO A 90 -10.96 -11.80 -0.06
CA PRO A 90 -10.88 -11.69 1.40
C PRO A 90 -10.76 -13.07 2.05
N ARG A 91 -10.19 -13.11 3.26
CA ARG A 91 -10.12 -14.33 4.05
C ARG A 91 -11.52 -14.70 4.54
N GLY A 92 -12.01 -15.86 4.10
CA GLY A 92 -13.29 -16.41 4.56
C GLY A 92 -13.18 -17.12 5.93
N PRO A 93 -14.32 -17.38 6.60
CA PRO A 93 -14.34 -18.19 7.81
C PRO A 93 -13.75 -19.59 7.54
N GLY A 94 -12.82 -20.04 8.39
CA GLY A 94 -12.19 -21.35 8.28
C GLY A 94 -11.13 -21.50 7.18
N MET A 95 -10.83 -20.44 6.41
CA MET A 95 -9.79 -20.46 5.38
C MET A 95 -8.40 -20.38 6.03
N GLU A 96 -7.52 -21.30 5.68
CA GLU A 96 -6.12 -21.24 6.09
C GLU A 96 -5.37 -20.11 5.35
N ARG A 97 -4.28 -19.62 5.97
CA ARG A 97 -3.45 -18.56 5.35
C ARG A 97 -2.85 -19.00 4.01
N SER A 98 -2.43 -20.26 3.92
CA SER A 98 -1.89 -20.87 2.69
C SER A 98 -2.89 -20.88 1.56
N ASP A 99 -4.17 -21.17 1.83
CA ASP A 99 -5.21 -21.17 0.80
C ASP A 99 -5.48 -19.76 0.28
N LEU A 100 -5.51 -18.78 1.19
CA LEU A 100 -5.65 -17.37 0.83
C LEU A 100 -4.51 -16.88 -0.06
N LEU A 101 -3.26 -17.27 0.28
CA LEU A 101 -2.08 -16.94 -0.52
C LEU A 101 -2.15 -17.52 -1.92
N LYS A 102 -2.54 -18.80 -2.06
CA LYS A 102 -2.68 -19.47 -3.34
C LYS A 102 -3.81 -18.90 -4.19
N ASP A 103 -4.97 -18.64 -3.60
CA ASP A 103 -6.11 -18.07 -4.32
C ASP A 103 -5.81 -16.66 -4.85
N ASN A 104 -5.22 -15.80 -4.00
CA ASN A 104 -4.77 -14.48 -4.43
C ASN A 104 -3.61 -14.57 -5.42
N GLY A 105 -2.67 -15.50 -5.23
CA GLY A 105 -1.54 -15.70 -6.14
C GLY A 105 -1.97 -15.82 -7.59
N LYS A 106 -3.00 -16.62 -7.89
CA LYS A 106 -3.55 -16.76 -9.25
C LYS A 106 -4.06 -15.44 -9.83
N ILE A 107 -4.69 -14.62 -9.00
CA ILE A 107 -5.20 -13.29 -9.41
C ILE A 107 -4.03 -12.39 -9.80
N PHE A 108 -3.01 -12.31 -8.95
CA PHE A 108 -1.86 -11.41 -9.15
C PHE A 108 -0.90 -11.90 -10.24
N VAL A 109 -0.82 -13.21 -10.50
CA VAL A 109 -0.17 -13.76 -11.71
C VAL A 109 -0.84 -13.21 -12.97
N GLY A 110 -2.17 -13.30 -13.08
CA GLY A 110 -2.91 -12.79 -14.23
C GLY A 110 -2.75 -11.28 -14.41
N GLN A 111 -2.89 -10.52 -13.33
CA GLN A 111 -2.74 -9.06 -13.35
C GLN A 111 -1.32 -8.63 -13.71
N GLY A 112 -0.29 -9.27 -13.13
CA GLY A 112 1.12 -8.97 -13.43
C GLY A 112 1.48 -9.18 -14.89
N LYS A 113 1.01 -10.28 -15.51
CA LYS A 113 1.18 -10.56 -16.95
C LYS A 113 0.50 -9.49 -17.81
N SER A 114 -0.77 -9.23 -17.54
CA SER A 114 -1.54 -8.25 -18.30
C SER A 114 -0.95 -6.83 -18.19
N ILE A 115 -0.48 -6.42 -17.01
CA ILE A 115 0.23 -5.15 -16.83
C ILE A 115 1.51 -5.12 -17.65
N SER A 116 2.31 -6.19 -17.61
CA SER A 116 3.57 -6.29 -18.36
C SER A 116 3.34 -6.14 -19.86
N GLU A 117 2.23 -6.65 -20.38
CA GLU A 117 1.91 -6.61 -21.81
C GLU A 117 1.27 -5.30 -22.27
N ASN A 118 0.43 -4.68 -21.43
CA ASN A 118 -0.48 -3.63 -21.88
C ASN A 118 -0.24 -2.24 -21.27
N ALA A 119 0.41 -2.11 -20.12
CA ALA A 119 0.55 -0.82 -19.45
C ALA A 119 1.54 0.13 -20.19
N ALA A 120 1.48 1.41 -19.92
CA ALA A 120 2.42 2.40 -20.46
C ALA A 120 3.86 2.16 -19.95
N ASP A 121 4.89 2.60 -20.71
CA ASP A 121 6.30 2.39 -20.36
C ASP A 121 6.72 3.04 -19.04
N ASP A 122 6.04 4.12 -18.66
CA ASP A 122 6.27 4.86 -17.42
C ASP A 122 5.44 4.33 -16.24
N CYS A 123 4.65 3.25 -16.45
CA CYS A 123 3.71 2.74 -15.46
C CYS A 123 4.36 2.47 -14.10
N ARG A 124 3.63 2.83 -13.04
CA ARG A 124 3.90 2.44 -11.65
C ARG A 124 2.78 1.57 -11.11
N ILE A 125 3.13 0.61 -10.29
CA ILE A 125 2.19 -0.37 -9.76
C ILE A 125 2.20 -0.30 -8.23
N VAL A 126 1.00 -0.09 -7.65
CA VAL A 126 0.83 -0.06 -6.19
C VAL A 126 -0.16 -1.16 -5.78
N VAL A 127 0.31 -2.10 -4.99
CA VAL A 127 -0.50 -3.22 -4.49
C VAL A 127 -1.06 -2.90 -3.11
N VAL A 128 -2.36 -3.05 -2.97
CA VAL A 128 -3.12 -2.82 -1.73
C VAL A 128 -3.81 -4.09 -1.25
N GLY A 129 -4.26 -4.92 -2.21
CA GLY A 129 -4.95 -6.17 -1.95
C GLY A 129 -4.10 -7.14 -1.11
N ASN A 130 -4.65 -7.59 0.02
CA ASN A 130 -3.93 -8.42 0.99
C ASN A 130 -3.89 -9.91 0.60
N PRO A 131 -2.76 -10.57 0.92
CA PRO A 131 -1.51 -10.12 1.57
C PRO A 131 -0.64 -9.28 0.63
N CYS A 132 -0.59 -7.96 0.85
CA CYS A 132 -0.07 -7.03 -0.16
C CYS A 132 1.43 -7.20 -0.46
N ASN A 133 2.27 -7.56 0.52
CA ASN A 133 3.69 -7.84 0.30
C ASN A 133 3.88 -9.00 -0.68
N THR A 134 3.24 -10.14 -0.39
CA THR A 134 3.35 -11.35 -1.20
C THR A 134 2.67 -11.19 -2.55
N ASN A 135 1.51 -10.53 -2.60
CA ASN A 135 0.81 -10.24 -3.85
C ASN A 135 1.64 -9.32 -4.77
N CYS A 136 2.36 -8.34 -4.19
CA CYS A 136 3.27 -7.47 -4.94
C CYS A 136 4.45 -8.25 -5.51
N MET A 137 5.05 -9.14 -4.73
CA MET A 137 6.11 -10.03 -5.17
C MET A 137 5.66 -10.88 -6.36
N ILE A 138 4.47 -11.50 -6.26
CA ILE A 138 3.91 -12.33 -7.34
C ILE A 138 3.67 -11.49 -8.60
N ALA A 139 3.02 -10.33 -8.48
CA ALA A 139 2.76 -9.47 -9.64
C ALA A 139 4.04 -9.01 -10.32
N ALA A 140 5.06 -8.63 -9.54
CA ALA A 140 6.35 -8.19 -10.04
C ALA A 140 7.11 -9.31 -10.76
N SER A 141 7.06 -10.56 -10.25
CA SER A 141 7.74 -11.71 -10.87
C SER A 141 7.15 -12.11 -12.23
N GLN A 142 5.93 -11.66 -12.56
CA GLN A 142 5.32 -11.92 -13.86
C GLN A 142 5.75 -10.94 -14.94
N SER A 143 6.44 -9.86 -14.57
CA SER A 143 6.86 -8.84 -15.52
C SER A 143 8.29 -9.06 -15.98
N ASN A 144 8.49 -9.16 -17.28
CA ASN A 144 9.80 -9.11 -17.95
C ASN A 144 10.08 -7.74 -18.60
N ARG A 145 9.16 -6.78 -18.45
CA ARG A 145 9.25 -5.43 -18.99
C ARG A 145 9.55 -4.37 -17.94
N PHE A 146 9.06 -4.56 -16.72
CA PHE A 146 9.22 -3.62 -15.63
C PHE A 146 10.12 -4.19 -14.55
N ASP A 147 11.12 -3.40 -14.15
CA ASP A 147 11.97 -3.70 -13.01
C ASP A 147 11.18 -3.70 -11.68
N SER A 148 11.71 -4.37 -10.66
CA SER A 148 11.08 -4.46 -9.33
C SER A 148 10.78 -3.09 -8.71
N ASN A 149 11.59 -2.06 -9.02
CA ASN A 149 11.37 -0.69 -8.52
C ASN A 149 10.11 0.01 -9.06
N ARG A 150 9.44 -0.59 -10.09
CA ARG A 150 8.15 -0.12 -10.60
C ARG A 150 6.98 -0.57 -9.75
N PHE A 151 7.19 -1.60 -8.92
CA PHE A 151 6.18 -2.17 -8.06
C PHE A 151 6.41 -1.74 -6.62
N THR A 152 5.34 -1.41 -5.92
CA THR A 152 5.33 -1.14 -4.48
C THR A 152 4.06 -1.70 -3.86
N ALA A 153 4.05 -1.89 -2.53
CA ALA A 153 2.80 -2.18 -1.83
C ALA A 153 2.62 -1.27 -0.62
N MET A 154 1.38 -1.19 -0.13
CA MET A 154 0.96 -0.15 0.78
C MET A 154 1.15 -0.53 2.25
N THR A 155 2.16 0.05 2.93
CA THR A 155 2.26 0.17 4.39
C THR A 155 2.01 1.60 4.89
N ARG A 156 1.63 2.52 4.00
CA ARG A 156 1.34 3.91 4.37
C ARG A 156 0.18 4.03 5.36
N LEU A 157 -0.81 3.15 5.30
CA LEU A 157 -1.88 3.13 6.29
C LEU A 157 -1.35 2.83 7.69
N ASP A 158 -0.39 1.91 7.81
CA ASP A 158 0.22 1.56 9.09
C ASP A 158 1.10 2.69 9.59
N GLN A 159 1.84 3.37 8.71
CA GLN A 159 2.58 4.59 9.03
C GLN A 159 1.66 5.70 9.56
N ASN A 160 0.54 5.97 8.88
CA ASN A 160 -0.43 6.98 9.32
C ASN A 160 -1.03 6.64 10.70
N ARG A 161 -1.31 5.37 10.95
CA ARG A 161 -1.77 4.88 12.28
C ARG A 161 -0.71 5.09 13.36
N ALA A 162 0.52 4.73 13.05
CA ALA A 162 1.66 4.85 13.95
C ALA A 162 1.92 6.32 14.32
N VAL A 163 1.97 7.20 13.33
CA VAL A 163 2.10 8.65 13.51
C VAL A 163 0.98 9.22 14.36
N SER A 164 -0.29 8.91 14.02
CA SER A 164 -1.45 9.40 14.76
C SER A 164 -1.46 8.97 16.22
N MET A 165 -1.10 7.72 16.51
CA MET A 165 -1.06 7.22 17.90
C MET A 165 0.04 7.89 18.73
N LEU A 166 1.22 8.15 18.14
CA LEU A 166 2.29 8.88 18.82
C LEU A 166 1.92 10.34 19.05
N ALA A 167 1.35 11.01 18.06
CA ALA A 167 0.89 12.39 18.19
C ALA A 167 -0.14 12.56 19.31
N VAL A 168 -1.14 11.66 19.37
CA VAL A 168 -2.15 11.65 20.45
C VAL A 168 -1.50 11.42 21.82
N LYS A 169 -0.56 10.46 21.92
CA LYS A 169 0.12 10.15 23.19
C LYS A 169 1.00 11.32 23.67
N ALA A 170 1.66 12.00 22.73
CA ALA A 170 2.51 13.14 23.01
C ALA A 170 1.73 14.46 23.21
N GLY A 171 0.45 14.51 22.79
CA GLY A 171 -0.35 15.73 22.84
C GLY A 171 0.08 16.80 21.82
N VAL A 172 0.55 16.37 20.64
CA VAL A 172 1.03 17.28 19.57
C VAL A 172 0.23 17.07 18.27
N ASP A 173 0.43 17.96 17.29
CA ASP A 173 -0.12 17.76 15.94
C ASP A 173 0.58 16.62 15.20
N VAL A 174 -0.13 15.93 14.30
CA VAL A 174 0.44 14.82 13.51
C VAL A 174 1.59 15.28 12.61
N THR A 175 1.63 16.54 12.21
CA THR A 175 2.71 17.15 11.41
C THR A 175 4.02 17.31 12.17
N GLU A 176 3.98 17.20 13.51
CA GLU A 176 5.17 17.25 14.35
C GLU A 176 5.88 15.88 14.50
N VAL A 177 5.27 14.81 13.97
CA VAL A 177 5.84 13.46 13.99
C VAL A 177 6.48 13.16 12.64
N SER A 178 7.78 12.96 12.62
CA SER A 178 8.56 12.68 11.41
C SER A 178 9.45 11.45 11.57
N ARG A 179 10.09 10.98 10.49
CA ARG A 179 10.94 9.77 10.45
C ARG A 179 10.27 8.50 10.98
N MET A 180 8.94 8.41 10.92
CA MET A 180 8.24 7.17 11.24
C MET A 180 8.40 6.18 10.08
N ALA A 181 8.90 4.99 10.36
CA ALA A 181 9.02 3.89 9.41
C ALA A 181 8.27 2.65 9.90
N ILE A 182 7.63 1.95 8.98
CA ILE A 182 7.04 0.62 9.20
C ILE A 182 7.92 -0.40 8.50
N PHE A 183 8.50 -1.31 9.25
CA PHE A 183 9.33 -2.36 8.72
C PHE A 183 8.58 -3.69 8.60
N GLY A 184 8.89 -4.43 7.53
CA GLY A 184 8.50 -5.82 7.36
C GLY A 184 7.16 -6.05 6.66
N ASN A 185 6.44 -7.07 7.12
CA ASN A 185 5.19 -7.54 6.52
C ASN A 185 4.00 -6.70 6.99
N HIS A 186 3.04 -6.44 6.10
CA HIS A 186 1.75 -5.85 6.49
C HIS A 186 0.90 -6.88 7.25
N SER A 187 1.32 -7.21 8.46
CA SER A 187 0.76 -8.22 9.36
C SER A 187 0.97 -7.79 10.81
N PRO A 188 0.48 -8.58 11.80
CA PRO A 188 0.77 -8.31 13.21
C PRO A 188 2.27 -8.37 13.59
N THR A 189 3.15 -8.84 12.70
CA THR A 189 4.61 -8.84 12.92
C THR A 189 5.30 -7.56 12.45
N MET A 190 4.57 -6.63 11.81
CA MET A 190 5.15 -5.34 11.42
C MET A 190 5.83 -4.64 12.59
N PHE A 191 6.90 -3.94 12.30
CA PHE A 191 7.59 -3.14 13.30
C PHE A 191 7.47 -1.63 12.97
N PRO A 192 6.59 -0.89 13.67
CA PRO A 192 6.58 0.57 13.63
C PRO A 192 7.75 1.09 14.48
N ASP A 193 8.74 1.65 13.81
CA ASP A 193 10.00 2.05 14.43
C ASP A 193 9.88 3.38 15.18
N TYR A 194 9.54 3.28 16.45
CA TYR A 194 9.49 4.43 17.34
C TYR A 194 10.88 4.97 17.72
N SER A 195 11.93 4.14 17.63
CA SER A 195 13.27 4.50 18.11
C SER A 195 13.96 5.54 17.23
N ASN A 196 13.69 5.52 15.93
CA ASN A 196 14.17 6.51 14.97
C ASN A 196 13.16 7.63 14.68
N THR A 197 11.96 7.56 15.28
CA THR A 197 10.91 8.57 15.09
C THR A 197 11.23 9.84 15.87
N ILE A 198 10.94 10.98 15.27
CA ILE A 198 11.14 12.31 15.85
C ILE A 198 9.77 12.95 16.10
N ILE A 199 9.59 13.54 17.29
CA ILE A 199 8.38 14.30 17.69
C ILE A 199 8.84 15.69 18.11
N SER A 200 8.35 16.73 17.45
CA SER A 200 8.72 18.14 17.75
C SER A 200 10.24 18.35 17.81
N GLY A 201 10.99 17.72 16.89
CA GLY A 201 12.46 17.82 16.80
C GLY A 201 13.25 17.03 17.85
N LYS A 202 12.60 16.18 18.66
CA LYS A 202 13.22 15.34 19.68
C LYS A 202 12.93 13.86 19.43
N SER A 203 13.75 12.96 19.99
CA SER A 203 13.47 11.52 19.95
C SER A 203 12.08 11.21 20.51
N ALA A 204 11.30 10.38 19.81
CA ALA A 204 10.00 9.93 20.31
C ALA A 204 10.12 9.17 21.65
N VAL A 205 11.25 8.48 21.88
CA VAL A 205 11.52 7.81 23.15
C VAL A 205 11.59 8.82 24.31
N ASP A 206 12.28 9.95 24.10
CA ASP A 206 12.42 10.99 25.11
C ASP A 206 11.11 11.74 25.37
N VAL A 207 10.36 12.04 24.29
CA VAL A 207 9.08 12.77 24.41
C VAL A 207 8.01 11.92 25.09
N ILE A 208 7.90 10.65 24.73
CA ILE A 208 6.92 9.73 25.34
C ILE A 208 7.34 9.33 26.76
N GLY A 209 8.63 9.13 27.01
CA GLY A 209 9.17 8.81 28.33
C GLY A 209 8.74 7.45 28.90
N ASP A 210 8.04 6.61 28.13
CA ASP A 210 7.51 5.30 28.55
C ASP A 210 7.81 4.24 27.48
N VAL A 211 9.01 3.66 27.58
CA VAL A 211 9.46 2.58 26.68
C VAL A 211 8.60 1.32 26.84
N SER A 212 8.06 1.06 28.04
CA SER A 212 7.16 -0.08 28.24
C SER A 212 5.89 0.06 27.43
N TRP A 213 5.26 1.23 27.43
CA TRP A 213 4.11 1.52 26.61
C TRP A 213 4.43 1.42 25.11
N LEU A 214 5.58 1.96 24.66
CA LEU A 214 6.00 1.88 23.25
C LEU A 214 6.13 0.43 22.78
N ARG A 215 6.68 -0.46 23.58
CA ARG A 215 6.90 -1.87 23.23
C ARG A 215 5.64 -2.74 23.38
N ASN A 216 4.92 -2.58 24.49
CA ASN A 216 3.89 -3.53 24.92
C ASN A 216 2.46 -3.11 24.51
N ASP A 217 2.23 -1.82 24.27
CA ASP A 217 0.91 -1.27 23.91
C ASP A 217 0.89 -0.70 22.50
N TYR A 218 1.80 0.23 22.18
CA TYR A 218 1.81 0.94 20.91
C TYR A 218 2.08 0.02 19.70
N ILE A 219 3.17 -0.76 19.70
CA ILE A 219 3.48 -1.67 18.58
C ILE A 219 2.32 -2.64 18.32
N PRO A 220 1.78 -3.37 19.34
CA PRO A 220 0.64 -4.24 19.13
C PRO A 220 -0.64 -3.50 18.69
N ALA A 221 -0.87 -2.27 19.16
CA ALA A 221 -2.02 -1.49 18.79
C ALA A 221 -1.99 -1.09 17.31
N VAL A 222 -0.84 -0.68 16.80
CA VAL A 222 -0.65 -0.39 15.36
C VAL A 222 -0.92 -1.66 14.53
N GLY A 223 -0.27 -2.77 14.86
CA GLY A 223 -0.39 -4.02 14.11
C GLY A 223 -1.79 -4.66 14.14
N LYS A 224 -2.57 -4.44 15.22
CA LYS A 224 -3.93 -4.99 15.40
C LYS A 224 -5.04 -3.99 15.07
N ARG A 225 -4.72 -2.77 14.64
CA ARG A 225 -5.71 -1.71 14.40
C ARG A 225 -6.75 -2.12 13.36
N GLY A 226 -6.35 -2.83 12.30
CA GLY A 226 -7.27 -3.35 11.29
C GLY A 226 -8.34 -4.26 11.88
N ALA A 227 -7.95 -5.22 12.72
CA ALA A 227 -8.88 -6.13 13.38
C ALA A 227 -9.84 -5.39 14.35
N ALA A 228 -9.34 -4.37 15.07
CA ALA A 228 -10.17 -3.54 15.94
C ALA A 228 -11.24 -2.77 15.14
N ILE A 229 -10.89 -2.23 13.97
CA ILE A 229 -11.83 -1.53 13.08
C ILE A 229 -12.88 -2.51 12.53
N ILE A 230 -12.47 -3.68 12.06
CA ILE A 230 -13.39 -4.72 11.56
C ILE A 230 -14.41 -5.10 12.63
N LYS A 231 -13.94 -5.30 13.87
CA LYS A 231 -14.84 -5.59 15.01
C LYS A 231 -15.81 -4.45 15.29
N ALA A 232 -15.36 -3.20 15.25
CA ALA A 232 -16.19 -2.02 15.55
C ALA A 232 -17.17 -1.66 14.41
N ARG A 233 -16.89 -2.11 13.17
CA ARG A 233 -17.69 -1.83 11.98
C ARG A 233 -18.47 -3.05 11.47
N ASP A 234 -18.83 -3.97 12.35
CA ASP A 234 -19.64 -5.16 12.01
C ASP A 234 -19.11 -5.97 10.80
N GLY A 235 -17.80 -6.21 10.79
CA GLY A 235 -17.13 -7.00 9.75
C GLY A 235 -16.56 -6.19 8.58
N LEU A 236 -16.84 -4.89 8.49
CA LEU A 236 -16.31 -4.03 7.43
C LEU A 236 -14.88 -3.58 7.74
N SER A 237 -13.99 -3.77 6.79
CA SER A 237 -12.59 -3.33 6.90
C SER A 237 -12.43 -1.81 6.76
N SER A 238 -11.21 -1.32 7.00
CA SER A 238 -10.86 0.09 6.75
C SER A 238 -11.06 0.43 5.27
N ALA A 239 -11.87 1.43 4.98
CA ALA A 239 -12.09 1.92 3.61
C ALA A 239 -11.58 3.35 3.44
N ALA A 240 -12.15 4.31 4.18
CA ALA A 240 -11.76 5.72 4.09
C ALA A 240 -10.27 5.95 4.39
N SER A 241 -9.76 5.36 5.48
CA SER A 241 -8.35 5.51 5.85
C SER A 241 -7.41 4.77 4.90
N ALA A 242 -7.83 3.64 4.30
CA ALA A 242 -7.05 2.94 3.28
C ALA A 242 -6.99 3.75 1.97
N ALA A 243 -8.12 4.32 1.53
CA ALA A 243 -8.16 5.22 0.38
C ALA A 243 -7.27 6.45 0.59
N ASN A 244 -7.34 7.07 1.77
CA ASN A 244 -6.47 8.20 2.13
C ASN A 244 -5.00 7.82 2.10
N ALA A 245 -4.63 6.69 2.70
CA ALA A 245 -3.26 6.22 2.73
C ALA A 245 -2.73 5.89 1.32
N LEU A 246 -3.57 5.37 0.43
CA LEU A 246 -3.18 5.11 -0.97
C LEU A 246 -2.94 6.41 -1.74
N ILE A 247 -3.77 7.43 -1.54
CA ILE A 247 -3.52 8.77 -2.10
C ILE A 247 -2.18 9.32 -1.59
N ASN A 248 -1.94 9.27 -0.27
CA ASN A 248 -0.68 9.72 0.30
C ASN A 248 0.53 8.92 -0.22
N HIS A 249 0.39 7.60 -0.41
CA HIS A 249 1.43 6.74 -0.96
C HIS A 249 1.83 7.22 -2.37
N VAL A 250 0.85 7.41 -3.25
CA VAL A 250 1.10 7.88 -4.62
C VAL A 250 1.67 9.30 -4.62
N GLN A 251 1.08 10.24 -3.85
CA GLN A 251 1.62 11.59 -3.72
C GLN A 251 3.11 11.56 -3.31
N SER A 252 3.46 10.73 -2.32
CA SER A 252 4.83 10.58 -1.84
C SER A 252 5.78 10.06 -2.93
N LEU A 253 5.33 9.14 -3.78
CA LEU A 253 6.14 8.62 -4.90
C LEU A 253 6.42 9.67 -5.99
N TYR A 254 5.54 10.65 -6.16
CA TYR A 254 5.68 11.68 -7.20
C TYR A 254 6.18 13.03 -6.68
N THR A 255 6.26 13.21 -5.35
CA THR A 255 6.76 14.44 -4.73
C THR A 255 8.19 14.24 -4.22
N VAL A 256 9.15 14.94 -4.82
CA VAL A 256 10.53 14.94 -4.35
C VAL A 256 10.60 15.69 -3.02
N SER A 257 11.07 15.03 -1.98
CA SER A 257 11.23 15.61 -0.65
C SER A 257 12.23 14.80 0.18
N ASP A 258 12.71 15.39 1.28
CA ASP A 258 13.53 14.69 2.28
C ASP A 258 12.68 13.89 3.28
N GLU A 259 11.36 13.91 3.15
CA GLU A 259 10.47 13.14 4.01
C GLU A 259 10.62 11.64 3.82
N ILE A 260 10.55 10.92 4.92
CA ILE A 260 10.60 9.46 4.95
C ILE A 260 9.19 8.90 4.82
N HIS A 261 9.03 8.00 3.87
CA HIS A 261 7.77 7.30 3.63
C HIS A 261 7.97 5.79 3.82
N SER A 262 6.95 5.12 4.35
CA SER A 262 6.97 3.66 4.48
C SER A 262 6.20 3.03 3.33
N ILE A 263 6.92 2.31 2.48
CA ILE A 263 6.34 1.52 1.40
C ILE A 263 6.98 0.12 1.36
N VAL A 264 6.26 -0.84 0.82
CA VAL A 264 6.81 -2.18 0.56
C VAL A 264 7.61 -2.13 -0.73
N VAL A 265 8.85 -2.59 -0.66
CA VAL A 265 9.79 -2.66 -1.78
C VAL A 265 10.50 -4.01 -1.80
N CYS A 266 11.08 -4.38 -2.94
CA CYS A 266 11.92 -5.56 -3.06
C CYS A 266 13.22 -5.38 -2.27
N SER A 267 13.53 -6.31 -1.39
CA SER A 267 14.76 -6.27 -0.59
C SER A 267 15.97 -6.72 -1.39
N GLU A 268 17.03 -5.94 -1.32
CA GLU A 268 18.39 -6.28 -1.77
C GLU A 268 19.31 -6.63 -0.59
N GLY A 269 18.73 -6.89 0.59
CA GLY A 269 19.45 -7.22 1.82
C GLY A 269 19.47 -6.10 2.87
N GLN A 270 18.86 -4.94 2.60
CA GLN A 270 18.78 -3.84 3.56
C GLN A 270 18.12 -4.32 4.85
N TYR A 271 18.62 -3.81 6.00
CA TYR A 271 18.12 -4.17 7.33
C TYR A 271 18.09 -5.67 7.63
N ASN A 272 18.95 -6.46 6.95
CA ASN A 272 19.01 -7.93 7.02
C ASN A 272 17.73 -8.64 6.57
N PHE A 273 16.86 -7.99 5.80
CA PHE A 273 15.81 -8.70 5.10
C PHE A 273 16.40 -9.62 4.04
N ALA A 274 15.84 -10.82 3.90
CA ALA A 274 16.27 -11.76 2.88
C ALA A 274 16.15 -11.12 1.48
N GLN A 275 17.14 -11.36 0.64
CA GLN A 275 17.12 -10.84 -0.73
C GLN A 275 15.90 -11.38 -1.49
N GLY A 276 15.22 -10.53 -2.22
CA GLY A 276 14.05 -10.87 -3.03
C GLY A 276 12.73 -11.00 -2.26
N VAL A 277 12.71 -10.85 -0.91
CA VAL A 277 11.44 -10.64 -0.21
C VAL A 277 10.96 -9.22 -0.39
N TRP A 278 9.66 -9.01 -0.29
CA TRP A 278 9.06 -7.68 -0.38
C TRP A 278 8.66 -7.21 1.01
N ALA A 279 9.35 -6.19 1.52
CA ALA A 279 9.23 -5.72 2.89
C ALA A 279 8.94 -4.23 2.96
N GLY A 280 8.14 -3.82 3.94
CA GLY A 280 8.03 -2.42 4.33
C GLY A 280 9.39 -1.89 4.75
N MET A 281 9.79 -0.76 4.18
CA MET A 281 11.05 -0.07 4.47
C MET A 281 10.88 1.44 4.35
N PRO A 282 11.73 2.23 5.04
CA PRO A 282 11.77 3.68 4.82
C PRO A 282 12.35 3.99 3.44
N VAL A 283 11.67 4.85 2.71
CA VAL A 283 12.15 5.34 1.41
C VAL A 283 12.05 6.86 1.34
N ARG A 284 12.82 7.44 0.42
CA ARG A 284 12.75 8.84 0.04
C ARG A 284 12.62 8.94 -1.47
N THR A 285 11.77 9.84 -1.95
CA THR A 285 11.57 10.06 -3.37
C THR A 285 12.64 11.02 -3.91
N VAL A 286 13.45 10.55 -4.86
CA VAL A 286 14.58 11.28 -5.44
C VAL A 286 14.23 11.95 -6.79
N SER A 287 13.25 11.43 -7.49
CA SER A 287 12.62 12.05 -8.66
C SER A 287 11.20 11.49 -8.82
N PRO A 288 10.29 12.15 -9.55
CA PRO A 288 8.92 11.68 -9.70
C PRO A 288 8.86 10.20 -10.12
N GLY A 289 8.22 9.38 -9.30
CA GLY A 289 8.11 7.93 -9.49
C GLY A 289 9.36 7.13 -9.10
N ASN A 290 10.49 7.73 -8.71
CA ASN A 290 11.70 7.02 -8.31
C ASN A 290 12.06 7.32 -6.85
N TYR A 291 12.41 6.28 -6.13
CA TYR A 291 12.76 6.33 -4.71
C TYR A 291 14.10 5.63 -4.45
N GLU A 292 14.67 5.92 -3.31
CA GLU A 292 15.77 5.15 -2.71
C GLU A 292 15.38 4.64 -1.33
N VAL A 293 15.89 3.49 -0.95
CA VAL A 293 15.74 2.97 0.41
C VAL A 293 16.69 3.74 1.32
N VAL A 294 16.16 4.32 2.38
CA VAL A 294 16.95 5.02 3.40
C VAL A 294 17.54 3.97 4.33
N THR A 295 18.85 3.99 4.55
CA THR A 295 19.58 2.92 5.26
C THR A 295 20.26 3.40 6.56
N ASP A 296 19.93 4.60 7.04
CA ASP A 296 20.52 5.24 8.22
C ASP A 296 19.68 5.06 9.51
N PHE A 297 18.77 4.10 9.53
CA PHE A 297 18.01 3.72 10.72
C PHE A 297 18.84 2.74 11.55
N GLU A 298 19.17 3.14 12.76
CA GLU A 298 19.88 2.29 13.72
C GLU A 298 18.89 1.54 14.61
N HIS A 299 19.15 0.25 14.85
CA HIS A 299 18.27 -0.62 15.62
C HIS A 299 18.97 -1.24 16.81
N ASP A 300 18.36 -1.15 17.99
CA ASP A 300 18.75 -1.89 19.18
C ASP A 300 18.42 -3.40 19.04
N ASP A 301 18.77 -4.20 20.02
CA ASP A 301 18.54 -5.65 19.96
C ASP A 301 17.06 -6.01 19.92
N PHE A 302 16.18 -5.21 20.57
CA PHE A 302 14.73 -5.41 20.51
C PHE A 302 14.20 -5.18 19.09
N ALA A 303 14.61 -4.11 18.44
CA ALA A 303 14.21 -3.81 17.06
C ALA A 303 14.76 -4.88 16.10
N LYS A 304 16.04 -5.29 16.25
CA LYS A 304 16.62 -6.37 15.43
C LYS A 304 15.85 -7.69 15.55
N GLU A 305 15.42 -8.05 16.77
CA GLU A 305 14.60 -9.24 16.98
C GLU A 305 13.22 -9.11 16.29
N ALA A 306 12.58 -7.94 16.38
CA ALA A 306 11.32 -7.67 15.69
C ALA A 306 11.47 -7.75 14.16
N LEU A 307 12.57 -7.17 13.62
CA LEU A 307 12.85 -7.26 12.17
C LEU A 307 13.11 -8.70 11.73
N ALA A 308 13.87 -9.47 12.51
CA ALA A 308 14.12 -10.89 12.22
C ALA A 308 12.83 -11.72 12.20
N LYS A 309 11.90 -11.45 13.11
CA LYS A 309 10.60 -12.12 13.18
C LYS A 309 9.75 -11.84 11.94
N THR A 310 9.61 -10.57 11.54
CA THR A 310 8.81 -10.21 10.36
C THR A 310 9.47 -10.69 9.07
N ASN A 311 10.82 -10.69 8.99
CA ASN A 311 11.55 -11.26 7.86
C ASN A 311 11.30 -12.77 7.73
N ALA A 312 11.31 -13.52 8.83
CA ALA A 312 11.01 -14.96 8.81
C ALA A 312 9.59 -15.24 8.30
N GLU A 313 8.59 -14.41 8.65
CA GLU A 313 7.24 -14.50 8.10
C GLU A 313 7.23 -14.29 6.59
N LEU A 314 7.90 -13.23 6.09
CA LEU A 314 7.99 -12.93 4.65
C LEU A 314 8.67 -14.06 3.86
N VAL A 315 9.75 -14.63 4.39
CA VAL A 315 10.42 -15.79 3.77
C VAL A 315 9.47 -16.97 3.71
N SER A 316 8.77 -17.28 4.79
CA SER A 316 7.78 -18.36 4.81
C SER A 316 6.64 -18.14 3.80
N GLU A 317 6.14 -16.92 3.65
CA GLU A 317 5.12 -16.58 2.65
C GLU A 317 5.65 -16.73 1.22
N ARG A 318 6.88 -16.27 0.93
CA ARG A 318 7.54 -16.47 -0.36
C ARG A 318 7.64 -17.95 -0.71
N ASP A 319 8.07 -18.78 0.24
CA ASP A 319 8.26 -20.21 0.01
C ASP A 319 6.92 -20.91 -0.27
N LEU A 320 5.82 -20.48 0.37
CA LEU A 320 4.46 -20.99 0.13
C LEU A 320 3.91 -20.65 -1.27
N VAL A 321 4.39 -19.58 -1.90
CA VAL A 321 3.94 -19.14 -3.22
C VAL A 321 4.98 -19.31 -4.31
N SER A 322 6.03 -20.10 -4.05
CA SER A 322 7.16 -20.30 -4.97
C SER A 322 6.74 -20.80 -6.36
N GLU A 323 5.61 -21.48 -6.47
CA GLU A 323 5.03 -21.91 -7.76
C GLU A 323 4.53 -20.75 -8.64
N TYR A 324 4.40 -19.55 -8.10
CA TYR A 324 3.93 -18.33 -8.79
C TYR A 324 5.03 -17.30 -9.06
N LEU A 325 6.29 -17.59 -8.67
CA LEU A 325 7.43 -16.68 -8.80
C LEU A 325 8.30 -16.95 -10.03
#